data_efc016434954431804f0d639b5fee13e
#
_entry.id   efc016434954431804f0d639b5fee13e
#
_cell.length_a   1.000
_cell.length_b   1.000
_cell.length_c   1.000
_cell.angle_alpha   90.00
_cell.angle_beta   90.00
_cell.angle_gamma   90.00
#
_symmetry.space_group_name_H-M   'P 1'
#
loop_
_entity.id
_entity.type
_entity.pdbx_description
1 polymer ?
#
loop_
_entity_poly.entity_id
_entity_poly.type
_entity_poly.pdbx_seq_one_letter_code
_entity_poly.pdbx_strand_id
1 'polypeptide(L)'
;MRHFLDIDDLQPSDLARILNLATTPDPPPVLAGKGASLLFEKPSARTRSATEMAVVQLGGHPTYIGPAEVGLDERESVEDVTRTLACYSAVIGARVFDHRTVKRMAAVSAAPVVNLLSDTAHPTQAVADLLTIRAARGHLEGRVLAYIGDANNMAHSLAYAAGLSGMAVRIASPVGYEFSETDLRRMRRRGCEPVQVQKPAEAVSGADVVYTDVWTSMGQEEEAEQRRKDFAGFRVDRRLMARAAAGAVFMHCLPAHRGEEVASTVMDGPSSLVWPQAANRMHAARGLLLWLMEQV
;
A
#
# COMPACT_ATOMS: atom_id res chain seq x y z
N MET A 1 13.19 -18.24 5.65
CA MET A 1 11.80 -17.81 5.93
C MET A 1 11.48 -16.62 5.04
N ARG A 2 10.25 -16.53 4.52
CA ARG A 2 9.81 -15.35 3.75
C ARG A 2 9.29 -14.27 4.69
N HIS A 3 9.62 -13.02 4.39
CA HIS A 3 9.01 -11.82 4.96
C HIS A 3 8.36 -11.03 3.83
N PHE A 4 7.53 -10.05 4.16
CA PHE A 4 6.97 -9.12 3.19
C PHE A 4 7.17 -7.69 3.69
N LEU A 5 8.29 -7.07 3.32
CA LEU A 5 8.67 -5.76 3.83
C LEU A 5 8.42 -4.66 2.81
N ASP A 6 8.61 -4.97 1.52
CA ASP A 6 8.35 -4.05 0.41
C ASP A 6 7.91 -4.85 -0.83
N ILE A 7 7.33 -4.17 -1.81
CA ILE A 7 6.94 -4.76 -3.09
C ILE A 7 8.18 -5.15 -3.91
N ASP A 8 9.27 -4.40 -3.80
CA ASP A 8 10.49 -4.69 -4.56
C ASP A 8 11.23 -5.95 -4.07
N ASP A 9 10.83 -6.53 -2.94
CA ASP A 9 11.29 -7.84 -2.50
C ASP A 9 10.67 -9.00 -3.31
N LEU A 10 9.53 -8.76 -3.99
CA LEU A 10 8.80 -9.78 -4.73
C LEU A 10 9.34 -9.99 -6.14
N GLN A 11 9.15 -11.22 -6.66
CA GLN A 11 9.20 -11.48 -8.09
C GLN A 11 7.79 -11.27 -8.70
N PRO A 12 7.67 -11.01 -10.02
CA PRO A 12 6.36 -10.91 -10.67
C PRO A 12 5.45 -12.12 -10.41
N SER A 13 6.00 -13.32 -10.34
CA SER A 13 5.28 -14.56 -10.02
C SER A 13 4.73 -14.58 -8.60
N ASP A 14 5.47 -14.03 -7.61
CA ASP A 14 5.00 -13.95 -6.23
C ASP A 14 3.81 -13.01 -6.12
N LEU A 15 3.91 -11.82 -6.74
CA LEU A 15 2.82 -10.84 -6.77
C LEU A 15 1.57 -11.43 -7.45
N ALA A 16 1.73 -12.07 -8.60
CA ALA A 16 0.63 -12.76 -9.28
C ALA A 16 -0.01 -13.85 -8.40
N ARG A 17 0.82 -14.63 -7.67
CA ARG A 17 0.36 -15.66 -6.73
C ARG A 17 -0.46 -15.05 -5.59
N ILE A 18 0.05 -13.99 -4.95
CA ILE A 18 -0.66 -13.27 -3.88
C ILE A 18 -2.02 -12.77 -4.37
N LEU A 19 -2.06 -12.12 -5.54
CA LEU A 19 -3.31 -11.63 -6.12
C LEU A 19 -4.32 -12.76 -6.41
N ASN A 20 -3.86 -13.93 -6.84
CA ASN A 20 -4.72 -15.09 -7.09
C ASN A 20 -5.25 -15.68 -5.77
N LEU A 21 -4.39 -15.83 -4.76
CA LEU A 21 -4.79 -16.28 -3.43
C LEU A 21 -5.79 -15.32 -2.77
N ALA A 22 -5.66 -14.02 -3.00
CA ALA A 22 -6.59 -13.02 -2.48
C ALA A 22 -8.04 -13.22 -2.96
N THR A 23 -8.23 -13.83 -4.13
CA THR A 23 -9.54 -14.10 -4.73
C THR A 23 -10.08 -15.50 -4.46
N THR A 24 -9.40 -16.33 -3.66
CA THR A 24 -9.87 -17.66 -3.27
C THR A 24 -11.19 -17.55 -2.49
N PRO A 25 -12.30 -18.15 -2.97
CA PRO A 25 -13.60 -18.01 -2.32
C PRO A 25 -13.63 -18.61 -0.90
N ASP A 26 -13.14 -19.84 -0.75
CA ASP A 26 -13.08 -20.58 0.50
C ASP A 26 -11.60 -20.85 0.87
N PRO A 27 -10.93 -19.89 1.50
CA PRO A 27 -9.51 -20.05 1.81
C PRO A 27 -9.30 -21.10 2.90
N PRO A 28 -8.24 -21.94 2.81
CA PRO A 28 -7.94 -22.91 3.84
C PRO A 28 -7.59 -22.19 5.16
N PRO A 29 -7.97 -22.75 6.33
CA PRO A 29 -7.72 -22.13 7.64
C PRO A 29 -6.26 -22.32 8.09
N VAL A 30 -5.31 -21.81 7.34
CA VAL A 30 -3.85 -22.00 7.55
C VAL A 30 -3.33 -21.47 8.90
N LEU A 31 -4.11 -20.59 9.54
CA LEU A 31 -3.82 -20.04 10.86
C LEU A 31 -4.67 -20.67 11.97
N ALA A 32 -5.35 -21.81 11.72
CA ALA A 32 -6.15 -22.47 12.75
C ALA A 32 -5.32 -22.78 14.00
N GLY A 33 -5.79 -22.28 15.17
CA GLY A 33 -5.11 -22.42 16.45
C GLY A 33 -3.83 -21.62 16.62
N LYS A 34 -3.52 -20.69 15.70
CA LYS A 34 -2.30 -19.87 15.73
C LYS A 34 -2.63 -18.40 16.01
N GLY A 35 -1.69 -17.70 16.66
CA GLY A 35 -1.74 -16.26 16.85
C GLY A 35 -1.15 -15.48 15.68
N ALA A 36 -1.57 -14.23 15.54
CA ALA A 36 -0.97 -13.22 14.67
C ALA A 36 -0.80 -11.93 15.47
N SER A 37 0.43 -11.49 15.72
CA SER A 37 0.70 -10.23 16.42
C SER A 37 0.65 -9.06 15.44
N LEU A 38 -0.14 -8.04 15.74
CA LEU A 38 -0.33 -6.84 14.94
C LEU A 38 0.16 -5.62 15.74
N LEU A 39 1.40 -5.23 15.50
CA LEU A 39 2.11 -4.18 16.21
C LEU A 39 1.96 -2.85 15.48
N PHE A 40 1.57 -1.79 16.21
CA PHE A 40 1.29 -0.48 15.64
C PHE A 40 1.97 0.62 16.46
N GLU A 41 2.98 1.29 15.90
CA GLU A 41 3.51 2.56 16.43
C GLU A 41 2.58 3.75 16.10
N LYS A 42 1.76 3.61 15.04
CA LYS A 42 0.75 4.61 14.62
C LYS A 42 -0.63 3.97 14.57
N PRO A 43 -1.66 4.59 15.11
CA PRO A 43 -3.02 4.06 15.01
C PRO A 43 -3.50 4.00 13.55
N SER A 44 -4.31 3.01 13.23
CA SER A 44 -4.95 2.89 11.91
C SER A 44 -6.16 1.97 11.97
N ALA A 45 -7.35 2.53 11.91
CA ALA A 45 -8.59 1.75 11.88
C ALA A 45 -8.66 0.83 10.65
N ARG A 46 -8.37 1.33 9.45
CA ARG A 46 -8.43 0.56 8.19
C ARG A 46 -7.47 -0.60 8.16
N THR A 47 -6.18 -0.35 8.41
CA THR A 47 -5.15 -1.38 8.37
C THR A 47 -5.39 -2.44 9.43
N ARG A 48 -5.73 -2.01 10.66
CA ARG A 48 -6.07 -2.89 11.77
C ARG A 48 -7.24 -3.81 11.40
N SER A 49 -8.40 -3.24 11.12
CA SER A 49 -9.62 -4.02 10.84
C SER A 49 -9.45 -4.97 9.65
N ALA A 50 -8.82 -4.51 8.57
CA ALA A 50 -8.60 -5.36 7.39
C ALA A 50 -7.68 -6.55 7.69
N THR A 51 -6.60 -6.32 8.44
CA THR A 51 -5.64 -7.39 8.76
C THR A 51 -6.21 -8.34 9.82
N GLU A 52 -6.87 -7.82 10.88
CA GLU A 52 -7.54 -8.66 11.88
C GLU A 52 -8.57 -9.59 11.22
N MET A 53 -9.42 -9.06 10.35
CA MET A 53 -10.43 -9.88 9.64
C MET A 53 -9.80 -10.89 8.69
N ALA A 54 -8.69 -10.56 8.02
CA ALA A 54 -7.96 -11.52 7.20
C ALA A 54 -7.43 -12.69 8.04
N VAL A 55 -6.87 -12.41 9.21
CA VAL A 55 -6.40 -13.45 10.16
C VAL A 55 -7.56 -14.33 10.63
N VAL A 56 -8.69 -13.73 11.01
CA VAL A 56 -9.90 -14.45 11.46
C VAL A 56 -10.42 -15.37 10.35
N GLN A 57 -10.50 -14.88 9.11
CA GLN A 57 -10.96 -15.68 7.96
C GLN A 57 -10.04 -16.89 7.66
N LEU A 58 -8.78 -16.85 8.09
CA LEU A 58 -7.83 -17.95 8.00
C LEU A 58 -7.78 -18.83 9.27
N GLY A 59 -8.74 -18.64 10.19
CA GLY A 59 -8.88 -19.43 11.43
C GLY A 59 -7.93 -19.01 12.57
N GLY A 60 -7.20 -17.91 12.41
CA GLY A 60 -6.25 -17.42 13.40
C GLY A 60 -6.84 -16.43 14.41
N HIS A 61 -6.07 -16.10 15.44
CA HIS A 61 -6.41 -15.11 16.44
C HIS A 61 -5.48 -13.88 16.31
N PRO A 62 -5.99 -12.70 15.90
CA PRO A 62 -5.18 -11.50 15.85
C PRO A 62 -5.03 -10.88 17.25
N THR A 63 -3.82 -10.49 17.61
CA THR A 63 -3.52 -9.75 18.83
C THR A 63 -3.03 -8.37 18.44
N TYR A 64 -3.80 -7.34 18.75
CA TYR A 64 -3.40 -5.95 18.53
C TYR A 64 -2.52 -5.46 19.68
N ILE A 65 -1.39 -4.85 19.31
CA ILE A 65 -0.43 -4.23 20.23
C ILE A 65 -0.29 -2.77 19.80
N GLY A 66 -0.83 -1.87 20.64
CA GLY A 66 -0.92 -0.44 20.33
C GLY A 66 0.32 0.35 20.71
N PRO A 67 0.37 1.66 20.34
CA PRO A 67 1.53 2.51 20.59
C PRO A 67 1.97 2.57 22.06
N ALA A 68 1.01 2.59 22.99
CA ALA A 68 1.30 2.65 24.42
C ALA A 68 1.93 1.35 24.99
N GLU A 69 1.77 0.23 24.29
CA GLU A 69 2.25 -1.09 24.72
C GLU A 69 3.60 -1.44 24.06
N VAL A 70 3.83 -0.92 22.84
CA VAL A 70 4.96 -1.30 21.98
C VAL A 70 6.29 -0.79 22.53
N GLY A 71 6.46 0.51 22.71
CA GLY A 71 7.68 1.15 23.27
C GLY A 71 8.99 0.64 22.66
N LEU A 72 9.05 0.46 21.32
CA LEU A 72 10.23 -0.05 20.62
C LEU A 72 11.43 0.88 20.82
N ASP A 73 12.58 0.30 21.19
CA ASP A 73 13.83 0.99 21.54
C ASP A 73 13.70 2.00 22.71
N GLU A 74 12.54 2.09 23.36
CA GLU A 74 12.33 2.87 24.59
C GLU A 74 12.22 1.96 25.83
N ARG A 75 11.34 0.96 25.78
CA ARG A 75 11.16 -0.05 26.84
C ARG A 75 11.97 -1.30 26.59
N GLU A 76 11.97 -1.79 25.37
CA GLU A 76 12.67 -2.99 24.93
C GLU A 76 13.24 -2.75 23.52
N SER A 77 14.29 -3.51 23.18
CA SER A 77 14.82 -3.49 21.83
C SER A 77 13.81 -4.07 20.84
N VAL A 78 13.83 -3.57 19.59
CA VAL A 78 13.05 -4.14 18.47
C VAL A 78 13.26 -5.64 18.37
N GLU A 79 14.50 -6.08 18.57
CA GLU A 79 14.90 -7.50 18.46
C GLU A 79 14.27 -8.38 19.54
N ASP A 80 14.21 -7.92 20.80
CA ASP A 80 13.68 -8.70 21.90
C ASP A 80 12.15 -8.77 21.86
N VAL A 81 11.49 -7.65 21.54
CA VAL A 81 10.05 -7.65 21.28
C VAL A 81 9.71 -8.62 20.15
N THR A 82 10.48 -8.59 19.06
CA THR A 82 10.23 -9.45 17.90
C THR A 82 10.39 -10.94 18.25
N ARG A 83 11.47 -11.30 18.93
CA ARG A 83 11.70 -12.70 19.37
C ARG A 83 10.59 -13.19 20.29
N THR A 84 10.17 -12.33 21.21
CA THR A 84 9.07 -12.63 22.14
C THR A 84 7.76 -12.88 21.40
N LEU A 85 7.38 -11.97 20.48
CA LEU A 85 6.16 -12.13 19.68
C LEU A 85 6.21 -13.35 18.76
N ALA A 86 7.37 -13.68 18.22
CA ALA A 86 7.57 -14.86 17.38
C ALA A 86 7.41 -16.19 18.16
N CYS A 87 7.52 -16.19 19.51
CA CYS A 87 7.20 -17.35 20.32
C CYS A 87 5.69 -17.66 20.39
N TYR A 88 4.85 -16.65 20.17
CA TYR A 88 3.40 -16.75 20.36
C TYR A 88 2.62 -16.73 19.04
N SER A 89 3.24 -16.22 17.97
CA SER A 89 2.55 -15.88 16.73
C SER A 89 3.17 -16.55 15.52
N ALA A 90 2.32 -17.03 14.63
CA ALA A 90 2.73 -17.58 13.33
C ALA A 90 3.08 -16.48 12.31
N VAL A 91 2.71 -15.23 12.58
CA VAL A 91 3.03 -14.06 11.74
C VAL A 91 3.03 -12.80 12.60
N ILE A 92 3.90 -11.84 12.27
CA ILE A 92 3.98 -10.52 12.89
C ILE A 92 3.72 -9.47 11.81
N GLY A 93 2.62 -8.73 11.94
CA GLY A 93 2.36 -7.53 11.16
C GLY A 93 2.83 -6.29 11.92
N ALA A 94 3.59 -5.40 11.29
CA ALA A 94 4.09 -4.20 11.94
C ALA A 94 3.80 -2.93 11.12
N ARG A 95 3.17 -1.94 11.75
CA ARG A 95 3.02 -0.58 11.24
C ARG A 95 3.92 0.34 12.04
N VAL A 96 4.99 0.80 11.41
CA VAL A 96 6.10 1.49 12.08
C VAL A 96 6.34 2.88 11.51
N PHE A 97 7.12 3.70 12.22
CA PHE A 97 7.60 4.96 11.69
C PHE A 97 8.72 4.74 10.69
N ASP A 98 9.80 4.09 11.08
CA ASP A 98 11.01 3.89 10.28
C ASP A 98 11.01 2.49 9.66
N HIS A 99 11.23 2.40 8.37
CA HIS A 99 11.32 1.12 7.64
C HIS A 99 12.46 0.22 8.15
N ARG A 100 13.53 0.81 8.72
CA ARG A 100 14.61 0.03 9.34
C ARG A 100 14.10 -0.86 10.48
N THR A 101 13.04 -0.45 11.18
CA THR A 101 12.43 -1.22 12.25
C THR A 101 11.92 -2.58 11.73
N VAL A 102 11.15 -2.61 10.63
CA VAL A 102 10.67 -3.90 10.08
C VAL A 102 11.81 -4.75 9.52
N LYS A 103 12.88 -4.14 9.02
CA LYS A 103 14.09 -4.88 8.60
C LYS A 103 14.81 -5.53 9.79
N ARG A 104 14.95 -4.81 10.91
CA ARG A 104 15.50 -5.36 12.17
C ARG A 104 14.63 -6.49 12.70
N MET A 105 13.30 -6.33 12.66
CA MET A 105 12.36 -7.39 13.03
C MET A 105 12.57 -8.63 12.16
N ALA A 106 12.60 -8.48 10.85
CA ALA A 106 12.78 -9.60 9.91
C ALA A 106 14.12 -10.32 10.09
N ALA A 107 15.18 -9.60 10.47
CA ALA A 107 16.52 -10.17 10.67
C ALA A 107 16.60 -11.17 11.85
N VAL A 108 15.70 -11.07 12.85
CA VAL A 108 15.74 -11.90 14.07
C VAL A 108 14.50 -12.75 14.28
N SER A 109 13.45 -12.54 13.48
CA SER A 109 12.16 -13.20 13.68
C SER A 109 12.19 -14.68 13.25
N ALA A 110 11.65 -15.54 14.09
CA ALA A 110 11.33 -16.94 13.76
C ALA A 110 9.93 -17.09 13.13
N ALA A 111 9.20 -15.99 12.92
CA ALA A 111 7.91 -15.93 12.22
C ALA A 111 7.99 -14.93 11.06
N PRO A 112 7.21 -15.10 9.97
CA PRO A 112 7.09 -14.11 8.91
C PRO A 112 6.76 -12.71 9.45
N VAL A 113 7.47 -11.69 8.96
CA VAL A 113 7.20 -10.28 9.25
C VAL A 113 6.54 -9.63 8.04
N VAL A 114 5.47 -8.89 8.28
CA VAL A 114 4.71 -8.14 7.27
C VAL A 114 4.78 -6.65 7.58
N ASN A 115 5.30 -5.85 6.65
CA ASN A 115 5.21 -4.40 6.72
C ASN A 115 3.78 -3.95 6.39
N LEU A 116 3.05 -3.50 7.39
CA LEU A 116 1.70 -2.95 7.22
C LEU A 116 1.70 -1.49 6.75
N LEU A 117 2.76 -0.76 7.06
CA LEU A 117 3.16 0.57 6.59
C LEU A 117 4.44 1.00 7.29
N SER A 118 5.31 1.67 6.58
CA SER A 118 6.46 2.42 7.10
C SER A 118 6.58 3.76 6.37
N ASP A 119 7.59 4.57 6.72
CA ASP A 119 7.88 5.85 6.05
C ASP A 119 8.16 5.71 4.54
N THR A 120 8.79 4.62 4.12
CA THR A 120 9.21 4.41 2.72
C THR A 120 8.30 3.48 1.93
N ALA A 121 7.41 2.71 2.57
CA ALA A 121 6.61 1.69 1.88
C ALA A 121 5.21 1.48 2.50
N HIS A 122 4.22 1.24 1.63
CA HIS A 122 2.88 0.76 2.00
C HIS A 122 2.49 -0.46 1.13
N PRO A 123 3.23 -1.57 1.25
CA PRO A 123 3.13 -2.67 0.29
C PRO A 123 1.77 -3.38 0.33
N THR A 124 1.14 -3.52 1.50
CA THR A 124 -0.18 -4.15 1.63
C THR A 124 -1.28 -3.34 0.93
N GLN A 125 -1.16 -2.01 0.86
CA GLN A 125 -2.07 -1.17 0.10
C GLN A 125 -1.87 -1.40 -1.40
N ALA A 126 -0.64 -1.38 -1.89
CA ALA A 126 -0.36 -1.58 -3.30
C ALA A 126 -0.89 -2.92 -3.83
N VAL A 127 -0.82 -4.00 -3.05
CA VAL A 127 -1.45 -5.30 -3.40
C VAL A 127 -2.98 -5.16 -3.51
N ALA A 128 -3.62 -4.44 -2.58
CA ALA A 128 -5.07 -4.20 -2.62
C ALA A 128 -5.48 -3.35 -3.82
N ASP A 129 -4.64 -2.41 -4.21
CA ASP A 129 -4.86 -1.56 -5.37
C ASP A 129 -4.82 -2.35 -6.67
N LEU A 130 -3.80 -3.19 -6.85
CA LEU A 130 -3.72 -4.08 -8.02
C LEU A 130 -4.90 -5.06 -8.07
N LEU A 131 -5.30 -5.61 -6.93
CA LEU A 131 -6.47 -6.48 -6.84
C LEU A 131 -7.73 -5.75 -7.32
N THR A 132 -7.89 -4.49 -6.93
CA THR A 132 -9.02 -3.65 -7.32
C THR A 132 -8.99 -3.31 -8.80
N ILE A 133 -7.84 -2.92 -9.33
CA ILE A 133 -7.66 -2.64 -10.76
C ILE A 133 -7.96 -3.89 -11.58
N ARG A 134 -7.42 -5.05 -11.20
CA ARG A 134 -7.66 -6.32 -11.88
C ARG A 134 -9.14 -6.70 -11.89
N ALA A 135 -9.83 -6.54 -10.77
CA ALA A 135 -11.26 -6.81 -10.67
C ALA A 135 -12.09 -5.89 -11.59
N ALA A 136 -11.73 -4.61 -11.68
CA ALA A 136 -12.47 -3.64 -12.49
C ALA A 136 -12.12 -3.65 -13.98
N ARG A 137 -10.89 -4.04 -14.34
CA ARG A 137 -10.34 -3.92 -15.72
C ARG A 137 -10.02 -5.26 -16.37
N GLY A 138 -10.18 -6.39 -15.66
CA GLY A 138 -9.94 -7.76 -16.13
C GLY A 138 -8.47 -8.18 -16.08
N HIS A 139 -7.55 -7.32 -16.46
CA HIS A 139 -6.08 -7.56 -16.48
C HIS A 139 -5.31 -6.29 -16.09
N LEU A 140 -4.06 -6.47 -15.73
CA LEU A 140 -3.14 -5.39 -15.32
C LEU A 140 -2.19 -5.00 -16.45
N GLU A 141 -1.64 -6.00 -17.15
CA GLU A 141 -0.65 -5.80 -18.21
C GLU A 141 -1.14 -4.83 -19.28
N GLY A 142 -0.29 -3.91 -19.70
CA GLY A 142 -0.57 -2.88 -20.69
C GLY A 142 -1.46 -1.72 -20.22
N ARG A 143 -2.00 -1.76 -18.97
CA ARG A 143 -2.76 -0.64 -18.41
C ARG A 143 -1.85 0.51 -18.03
N VAL A 144 -2.41 1.72 -18.07
CA VAL A 144 -1.73 2.95 -17.68
C VAL A 144 -2.30 3.46 -16.38
N LEU A 145 -1.46 3.57 -15.36
CA LEU A 145 -1.76 4.18 -14.07
C LEU A 145 -1.16 5.59 -14.01
N ALA A 146 -2.00 6.59 -13.74
CA ALA A 146 -1.58 7.95 -13.45
C ALA A 146 -1.73 8.24 -11.96
N TYR A 147 -0.63 8.50 -11.28
CA TYR A 147 -0.60 8.96 -9.89
C TYR A 147 -0.42 10.48 -9.86
N ILE A 148 -1.26 11.18 -9.09
CA ILE A 148 -1.26 12.65 -8.98
C ILE A 148 -1.06 13.02 -7.51
N GLY A 149 0.06 13.60 -7.17
CA GLY A 149 0.36 13.97 -5.78
C GLY A 149 1.83 13.88 -5.40
N ASP A 150 2.08 13.73 -4.10
CA ASP A 150 3.42 13.53 -3.52
C ASP A 150 3.95 12.14 -3.88
N ALA A 151 5.18 12.04 -4.36
CA ALA A 151 5.86 10.78 -4.60
C ALA A 151 6.29 10.11 -3.27
N ASN A 152 5.33 9.93 -2.38
CA ASN A 152 5.48 9.37 -1.04
C ASN A 152 5.61 7.84 -1.02
N ASN A 153 5.59 7.23 0.16
CA ASN A 153 5.65 5.78 0.37
C ASN A 153 4.55 5.00 -0.38
N MET A 154 3.35 5.61 -0.55
CA MET A 154 2.27 4.98 -1.31
C MET A 154 2.61 4.95 -2.81
N ALA A 155 3.07 6.08 -3.35
CA ALA A 155 3.49 6.18 -4.74
C ALA A 155 4.65 5.21 -5.05
N HIS A 156 5.62 5.08 -4.14
CA HIS A 156 6.71 4.10 -4.24
C HIS A 156 6.19 2.67 -4.39
N SER A 157 5.41 2.20 -3.41
CA SER A 157 4.90 0.83 -3.43
C SER A 157 3.99 0.57 -4.63
N LEU A 158 3.18 1.56 -5.02
CA LEU A 158 2.29 1.44 -6.17
C LEU A 158 3.04 1.40 -7.49
N ALA A 159 4.12 2.19 -7.65
CA ALA A 159 4.96 2.18 -8.85
C ALA A 159 5.64 0.82 -9.04
N TYR A 160 6.22 0.24 -7.97
CA TYR A 160 6.78 -1.10 -8.04
C TYR A 160 5.72 -2.16 -8.37
N ALA A 161 4.57 -2.13 -7.68
CA ALA A 161 3.51 -3.11 -7.88
C ALA A 161 2.95 -3.07 -9.31
N ALA A 162 2.69 -1.88 -9.82
CA ALA A 162 2.22 -1.67 -11.18
C ALA A 162 3.26 -2.12 -12.21
N GLY A 163 4.54 -1.71 -12.05
CA GLY A 163 5.63 -2.11 -12.94
C GLY A 163 5.84 -3.62 -12.99
N LEU A 164 5.89 -4.30 -11.82
CA LEU A 164 6.00 -5.77 -11.74
C LEU A 164 4.80 -6.49 -12.38
N SER A 165 3.67 -5.80 -12.53
CA SER A 165 2.45 -6.32 -13.17
C SER A 165 2.32 -5.96 -14.66
N GLY A 166 3.35 -5.36 -15.26
CA GLY A 166 3.36 -4.95 -16.66
C GLY A 166 2.50 -3.71 -16.96
N MET A 167 2.17 -2.90 -15.95
CA MET A 167 1.48 -1.63 -16.13
C MET A 167 2.48 -0.51 -16.42
N ALA A 168 2.10 0.45 -17.25
CA ALA A 168 2.80 1.72 -17.38
C ALA A 168 2.41 2.68 -16.24
N VAL A 169 3.39 3.37 -15.65
CA VAL A 169 3.16 4.30 -14.55
C VAL A 169 3.57 5.71 -14.96
N ARG A 170 2.68 6.66 -14.74
CA ARG A 170 2.97 8.09 -14.89
C ARG A 170 2.67 8.79 -13.58
N ILE A 171 3.59 9.65 -13.15
CA ILE A 171 3.48 10.36 -11.87
C ILE A 171 3.56 11.85 -12.13
N ALA A 172 2.56 12.58 -11.67
CA ALA A 172 2.60 14.04 -11.66
C ALA A 172 2.75 14.54 -10.23
N SER A 173 3.87 15.17 -9.94
CA SER A 173 4.19 15.78 -8.65
C SER A 173 4.63 17.23 -8.84
N PRO A 174 4.37 18.13 -7.88
CA PRO A 174 4.99 19.45 -7.85
C PRO A 174 6.51 19.32 -7.72
N VAL A 175 7.21 20.39 -8.10
CA VAL A 175 8.67 20.48 -7.94
C VAL A 175 9.05 20.30 -6.46
N GLY A 176 9.98 19.40 -6.19
CA GLY A 176 10.45 19.06 -4.85
C GLY A 176 9.69 17.90 -4.17
N TYR A 177 8.64 17.37 -4.83
CA TYR A 177 7.84 16.25 -4.34
C TYR A 177 7.87 15.04 -5.30
N GLU A 178 8.83 15.02 -6.23
CA GLU A 178 9.02 13.93 -7.19
C GLU A 178 9.87 12.81 -6.59
N PHE A 179 9.87 11.65 -7.21
CA PHE A 179 10.88 10.63 -6.93
C PHE A 179 12.28 11.15 -7.18
N SER A 180 13.19 10.85 -6.27
CA SER A 180 14.61 11.13 -6.45
C SER A 180 15.20 10.29 -7.60
N GLU A 181 16.30 10.75 -8.18
CA GLU A 181 17.05 9.94 -9.15
C GLU A 181 17.55 8.61 -8.56
N THR A 182 17.73 8.55 -7.25
CA THR A 182 18.11 7.31 -6.56
C THR A 182 16.95 6.31 -6.57
N ASP A 183 15.73 6.78 -6.31
CA ASP A 183 14.52 5.96 -6.35
C ASP A 183 14.24 5.46 -7.77
N LEU A 184 14.32 6.34 -8.76
CA LEU A 184 14.14 5.97 -10.16
C LEU A 184 15.16 4.93 -10.62
N ARG A 185 16.44 5.06 -10.22
CA ARG A 185 17.45 4.05 -10.51
C ARG A 185 17.16 2.71 -9.85
N ARG A 186 16.67 2.72 -8.61
CA ARG A 186 16.25 1.50 -7.90
C ARG A 186 15.06 0.85 -8.60
N MET A 187 14.06 1.61 -9.00
CA MET A 187 12.88 1.13 -9.74
C MET A 187 13.27 0.51 -11.09
N ARG A 188 14.12 1.18 -11.87
CA ARG A 188 14.62 0.66 -13.18
C ARG A 188 15.34 -0.68 -13.05
N ARG A 189 16.11 -0.91 -11.97
CA ARG A 189 16.78 -2.22 -11.72
C ARG A 189 15.76 -3.35 -11.53
N ARG A 190 14.53 -3.02 -11.19
CA ARG A 190 13.41 -3.97 -11.01
C ARG A 190 12.48 -4.01 -12.22
N GLY A 191 12.84 -3.38 -13.33
CA GLY A 191 12.02 -3.28 -14.52
C GLY A 191 10.83 -2.34 -14.39
N CYS A 192 10.82 -1.46 -13.38
CA CYS A 192 9.78 -0.46 -13.17
C CYS A 192 10.30 0.90 -13.65
N GLU A 193 9.67 1.45 -14.68
CA GLU A 193 10.11 2.70 -15.30
C GLU A 193 8.99 3.77 -15.25
N PRO A 194 8.72 4.37 -14.07
CA PRO A 194 7.73 5.42 -13.97
C PRO A 194 8.18 6.67 -14.73
N VAL A 195 7.26 7.25 -15.48
CA VAL A 195 7.46 8.53 -16.17
C VAL A 195 7.02 9.66 -15.26
N GLN A 196 7.94 10.53 -14.87
CA GLN A 196 7.65 11.72 -14.08
C GLN A 196 7.33 12.91 -14.98
N VAL A 197 6.26 13.61 -14.63
CA VAL A 197 5.82 14.85 -15.28
C VAL A 197 5.38 15.87 -14.23
N GLN A 198 5.39 17.14 -14.58
CA GLN A 198 4.96 18.20 -13.66
C GLN A 198 3.49 18.60 -13.82
N LYS A 199 2.85 18.22 -14.92
CA LYS A 199 1.47 18.59 -15.19
C LYS A 199 0.54 17.39 -15.03
N PRO A 200 -0.43 17.44 -14.10
CA PRO A 200 -1.42 16.37 -13.92
C PRO A 200 -2.11 15.95 -15.22
N ALA A 201 -2.39 16.90 -16.10
CA ALA A 201 -3.03 16.65 -17.39
C ALA A 201 -2.20 15.75 -18.34
N GLU A 202 -0.86 15.80 -18.25
CA GLU A 202 0.04 14.95 -19.04
C GLU A 202 0.05 13.51 -18.50
N ALA A 203 0.10 13.35 -17.18
CA ALA A 203 0.04 12.01 -16.57
C ALA A 203 -1.29 11.31 -16.86
N VAL A 204 -2.40 12.05 -16.71
CA VAL A 204 -3.76 11.47 -16.82
C VAL A 204 -4.17 11.20 -18.27
N SER A 205 -3.55 11.84 -19.27
CA SER A 205 -3.94 11.70 -20.69
C SER A 205 -3.98 10.24 -21.13
N GLY A 206 -5.18 9.70 -21.40
CA GLY A 206 -5.39 8.33 -21.81
C GLY A 206 -5.07 7.27 -20.75
N ALA A 207 -4.97 7.63 -19.46
CA ALA A 207 -4.74 6.67 -18.38
C ALA A 207 -6.00 5.85 -18.07
N ASP A 208 -5.84 4.56 -17.78
CA ASP A 208 -6.92 3.65 -17.36
C ASP A 208 -7.30 3.85 -15.89
N VAL A 209 -6.34 4.25 -15.06
CA VAL A 209 -6.49 4.46 -13.63
C VAL A 209 -5.92 5.81 -13.26
N VAL A 210 -6.69 6.62 -12.55
CA VAL A 210 -6.23 7.87 -11.92
C VAL A 210 -6.21 7.66 -10.41
N TYR A 211 -5.06 7.84 -9.81
CA TYR A 211 -4.82 7.63 -8.38
C TYR A 211 -4.33 8.92 -7.73
N THR A 212 -4.77 9.19 -6.51
CA THR A 212 -4.19 10.24 -5.67
C THR A 212 -4.17 9.81 -4.20
N ASP A 213 -3.39 10.50 -3.41
CA ASP A 213 -3.31 10.37 -1.96
C ASP A 213 -3.30 11.76 -1.32
N VAL A 214 -3.44 11.84 -0.02
CA VAL A 214 -3.39 13.10 0.72
C VAL A 214 -2.09 13.86 0.43
N TRP A 215 -2.19 15.18 0.32
CA TRP A 215 -1.01 16.04 0.13
C TRP A 215 -0.16 16.14 1.39
N THR A 216 -0.79 16.01 2.56
CA THR A 216 -0.14 16.05 3.87
C THR A 216 -0.37 14.72 4.57
N SER A 217 0.68 13.93 4.69
CA SER A 217 0.63 12.65 5.40
C SER A 217 0.72 12.86 6.92
N MET A 218 0.34 11.84 7.67
CA MET A 218 0.40 11.83 9.14
C MET A 218 1.85 12.04 9.62
N GLY A 219 2.06 13.07 10.44
CA GLY A 219 3.38 13.51 10.92
C GLY A 219 3.99 14.67 10.11
N GLN A 220 3.26 15.20 9.11
CA GLN A 220 3.65 16.35 8.28
C GLN A 220 2.71 17.54 8.47
N GLU A 221 1.93 17.57 9.56
CA GLU A 221 0.87 18.56 9.78
C GLU A 221 1.42 19.98 9.82
N GLU A 222 2.65 20.18 10.28
CA GLU A 222 3.33 21.48 10.30
C GLU A 222 3.59 22.04 8.88
N GLU A 223 3.72 21.19 7.89
CA GLU A 223 3.93 21.57 6.49
C GLU A 223 2.61 21.80 5.72
N ALA A 224 1.45 21.54 6.32
CA ALA A 224 0.16 21.45 5.63
C ALA A 224 -0.18 22.73 4.83
N GLU A 225 0.11 23.93 5.37
CA GLU A 225 -0.18 25.19 4.67
C GLU A 225 0.73 25.38 3.45
N GLN A 226 2.01 25.04 3.57
CA GLN A 226 2.94 25.11 2.46
C GLN A 226 2.57 24.10 1.38
N ARG A 227 2.28 22.85 1.76
CA ARG A 227 1.86 21.80 0.83
C ARG A 227 0.59 22.18 0.05
N ARG A 228 -0.41 22.81 0.68
CA ARG A 228 -1.60 23.30 -0.05
C ARG A 228 -1.24 24.31 -1.13
N LYS A 229 -0.23 25.14 -0.92
CA LYS A 229 0.26 26.10 -1.93
C LYS A 229 0.99 25.39 -3.06
N ASP A 230 1.90 24.48 -2.72
CA ASP A 230 2.74 23.78 -3.69
C ASP A 230 1.92 22.83 -4.57
N PHE A 231 0.89 22.19 -4.00
CA PHE A 231 -0.02 21.31 -4.71
C PHE A 231 -1.19 22.02 -5.39
N ALA A 232 -1.19 23.35 -5.43
CA ALA A 232 -2.20 24.09 -6.17
C ALA A 232 -2.20 23.67 -7.66
N GLY A 233 -3.35 23.13 -8.12
CA GLY A 233 -3.50 22.59 -9.48
C GLY A 233 -3.32 21.07 -9.61
N PHE A 234 -3.01 20.36 -8.52
CA PHE A 234 -2.89 18.88 -8.50
C PHE A 234 -4.16 18.16 -8.02
N ARG A 235 -5.23 18.90 -7.76
CA ARG A 235 -6.52 18.30 -7.38
C ARG A 235 -7.12 17.47 -8.50
N VAL A 236 -7.49 16.23 -8.20
CA VAL A 236 -8.24 15.40 -9.13
C VAL A 236 -9.72 15.80 -9.09
N ASP A 237 -10.17 16.42 -10.16
CA ASP A 237 -11.53 16.86 -10.39
C ASP A 237 -12.13 16.24 -11.67
N ARG A 238 -13.39 16.52 -11.98
CA ARG A 238 -14.06 16.01 -13.18
C ARG A 238 -13.37 16.44 -14.47
N ARG A 239 -12.78 17.64 -14.51
CA ARG A 239 -12.08 18.17 -15.69
C ARG A 239 -10.80 17.38 -15.95
N LEU A 240 -10.07 17.04 -14.88
CA LEU A 240 -8.89 16.19 -15.01
C LEU A 240 -9.27 14.76 -15.40
N MET A 241 -10.28 14.16 -14.74
CA MET A 241 -10.79 12.82 -15.07
C MET A 241 -11.26 12.71 -16.52
N ALA A 242 -11.84 13.75 -17.10
CA ALA A 242 -12.28 13.77 -18.50
C ALA A 242 -11.12 13.65 -19.53
N ARG A 243 -9.85 13.77 -19.11
CA ARG A 243 -8.67 13.56 -19.96
C ARG A 243 -8.16 12.11 -19.93
N ALA A 244 -8.63 11.31 -19.01
CA ALA A 244 -8.29 9.90 -18.91
C ALA A 244 -8.97 9.09 -20.04
N ALA A 245 -8.60 7.82 -20.17
CA ALA A 245 -9.21 6.92 -21.12
C ALA A 245 -10.73 6.78 -20.87
N ALA A 246 -11.49 6.46 -21.92
CA ALA A 246 -12.90 6.13 -21.77
C ALA A 246 -13.08 4.97 -20.76
N GLY A 247 -13.93 5.19 -19.77
CA GLY A 247 -14.14 4.21 -18.68
C GLY A 247 -13.02 4.16 -17.65
N ALA A 248 -12.09 5.13 -17.61
CA ALA A 248 -11.08 5.22 -16.57
C ALA A 248 -11.69 5.25 -15.18
N VAL A 249 -10.98 4.66 -14.22
CA VAL A 249 -11.41 4.57 -12.82
C VAL A 249 -10.58 5.48 -11.93
N PHE A 250 -11.19 5.95 -10.84
CA PHE A 250 -10.53 6.73 -9.81
C PHE A 250 -10.27 5.89 -8.56
N MET A 251 -9.10 6.07 -7.94
CA MET A 251 -8.69 5.36 -6.73
C MET A 251 -8.02 6.30 -5.72
N HIS A 252 -8.16 5.95 -4.43
CA HIS A 252 -7.56 6.67 -3.30
C HIS A 252 -7.44 5.74 -2.09
N CYS A 253 -6.26 5.67 -1.47
CA CYS A 253 -6.02 4.76 -0.34
C CYS A 253 -6.72 5.15 0.97
N LEU A 254 -7.29 6.36 1.05
CA LEU A 254 -7.89 6.95 2.25
C LEU A 254 -6.87 7.18 3.42
N PRO A 255 -7.09 8.24 4.25
CA PRO A 255 -8.23 9.17 4.25
C PRO A 255 -8.19 10.11 3.06
N ALA A 256 -9.32 10.70 2.68
CA ALA A 256 -9.38 11.70 1.61
C ALA A 256 -9.80 13.06 2.17
N HIS A 257 -9.08 14.12 1.80
CA HIS A 257 -9.42 15.51 2.12
C HIS A 257 -10.18 16.11 0.95
N ARG A 258 -11.51 15.93 0.95
CA ARG A 258 -12.39 16.44 -0.10
C ARG A 258 -12.24 17.94 -0.26
N GLY A 259 -11.95 18.38 -1.49
CA GLY A 259 -11.68 19.79 -1.80
C GLY A 259 -10.19 20.15 -1.85
N GLU A 260 -9.31 19.30 -1.30
CA GLU A 260 -7.86 19.37 -1.44
C GLU A 260 -7.42 18.49 -2.63
N GLU A 261 -6.87 17.29 -2.40
CA GLU A 261 -6.34 16.41 -3.45
C GLU A 261 -7.43 15.83 -4.37
N VAL A 262 -8.67 15.75 -3.91
CA VAL A 262 -9.78 15.20 -4.70
C VAL A 262 -11.07 16.00 -4.51
N ALA A 263 -11.80 16.22 -5.61
CA ALA A 263 -13.14 16.78 -5.56
C ALA A 263 -14.17 15.73 -5.09
N SER A 264 -15.14 16.13 -4.25
CA SER A 264 -16.23 15.23 -3.80
C SER A 264 -16.96 14.57 -4.96
N THR A 265 -17.14 15.30 -6.07
CA THR A 265 -17.81 14.78 -7.28
C THR A 265 -17.04 13.69 -8.02
N VAL A 266 -15.75 13.54 -7.76
CA VAL A 266 -14.92 12.41 -8.26
C VAL A 266 -14.92 11.30 -7.22
N MET A 267 -14.70 11.64 -5.96
CA MET A 267 -14.66 10.70 -4.84
C MET A 267 -15.93 9.86 -4.72
N ASP A 268 -17.09 10.51 -4.89
CA ASP A 268 -18.42 9.88 -4.80
C ASP A 268 -19.05 9.62 -6.19
N GLY A 269 -18.25 9.80 -7.25
CA GLY A 269 -18.69 9.65 -8.64
C GLY A 269 -18.71 8.19 -9.10
N PRO A 270 -19.33 7.92 -10.27
CA PRO A 270 -19.50 6.56 -10.79
C PRO A 270 -18.18 5.89 -11.21
N SER A 271 -17.11 6.63 -11.44
CA SER A 271 -15.79 6.10 -11.74
C SER A 271 -14.97 5.76 -10.50
N SER A 272 -15.45 6.09 -9.30
CA SER A 272 -14.73 5.87 -8.06
C SER A 272 -14.74 4.40 -7.64
N LEU A 273 -13.56 3.83 -7.41
CA LEU A 273 -13.38 2.49 -6.85
C LEU A 273 -12.91 2.51 -5.39
N VAL A 274 -13.02 3.65 -4.71
CA VAL A 274 -12.47 3.83 -3.36
C VAL A 274 -13.05 2.83 -2.35
N TRP A 275 -14.34 2.54 -2.43
CA TRP A 275 -14.96 1.57 -1.52
C TRP A 275 -14.64 0.11 -1.87
N PRO A 276 -14.70 -0.34 -3.13
CA PRO A 276 -14.13 -1.63 -3.54
C PRO A 276 -12.65 -1.78 -3.15
N GLN A 277 -11.84 -0.73 -3.33
CA GLN A 277 -10.44 -0.69 -2.93
C GLN A 277 -10.27 -0.87 -1.42
N ALA A 278 -11.08 -0.20 -0.61
CA ALA A 278 -11.07 -0.35 0.85
C ALA A 278 -11.45 -1.80 1.27
N ALA A 279 -12.44 -2.41 0.63
CA ALA A 279 -12.82 -3.80 0.87
C ALA A 279 -11.69 -4.78 0.47
N ASN A 280 -11.03 -4.53 -0.64
CA ASN A 280 -9.92 -5.35 -1.13
C ASN A 280 -8.69 -5.34 -0.21
N ARG A 281 -8.57 -4.41 0.74
CA ARG A 281 -7.51 -4.44 1.76
C ARG A 281 -7.54 -5.73 2.58
N MET A 282 -8.72 -6.19 2.96
CA MET A 282 -8.88 -7.44 3.69
C MET A 282 -8.53 -8.65 2.80
N HIS A 283 -9.01 -8.66 1.57
CA HIS A 283 -8.73 -9.76 0.64
C HIS A 283 -7.24 -9.84 0.26
N ALA A 284 -6.58 -8.69 0.04
CA ALA A 284 -5.15 -8.61 -0.21
C ALA A 284 -4.33 -9.11 0.99
N ALA A 285 -4.68 -8.70 2.21
CA ALA A 285 -4.05 -9.20 3.42
C ALA A 285 -4.21 -10.71 3.56
N ARG A 286 -5.41 -11.25 3.27
CA ARG A 286 -5.68 -12.69 3.27
C ARG A 286 -4.81 -13.43 2.25
N GLY A 287 -4.75 -12.96 1.00
CA GLY A 287 -3.91 -13.56 -0.03
C GLY A 287 -2.41 -13.54 0.31
N LEU A 288 -1.95 -12.44 0.90
CA LEU A 288 -0.59 -12.31 1.39
C LEU A 288 -0.28 -13.32 2.53
N LEU A 289 -1.17 -13.44 3.51
CA LEU A 289 -1.01 -14.40 4.60
C LEU A 289 -1.01 -15.85 4.09
N LEU A 290 -1.88 -16.20 3.15
CA LEU A 290 -1.86 -17.51 2.49
C LEU A 290 -0.50 -17.77 1.82
N TRP A 291 0.02 -16.82 1.04
CA TRP A 291 1.32 -16.93 0.37
C TRP A 291 2.49 -17.11 1.34
N LEU A 292 2.47 -16.40 2.47
CA LEU A 292 3.48 -16.54 3.51
C LEU A 292 3.42 -17.93 4.17
N MET A 293 2.22 -18.45 4.40
CA MET A 293 2.02 -19.76 5.06
C MET A 293 2.28 -20.95 4.12
N GLU A 294 2.38 -20.79 2.82
CA GLU A 294 2.81 -21.86 1.88
C GLU A 294 4.25 -22.37 2.16
N GLN A 295 5.01 -21.68 2.99
CA GLN A 295 6.42 -21.95 3.27
C GLN A 295 6.69 -22.45 4.72
N VAL A 296 5.66 -22.59 5.54
CA VAL A 296 5.78 -22.97 6.96
C VAL A 296 5.37 -24.42 7.17
#